data_f239a62786039f6b7368c1c3ba99b140
#
_entry.id   f239a62786039f6b7368c1c3ba99b140
#
_cell.length_a   1.000
_cell.length_b   1.000
_cell.length_c   1.000
_cell.angle_alpha   90.00
_cell.angle_beta   90.00
_cell.angle_gamma   90.00
#
_symmetry.space_group_name_H-M   'P 1'
#
loop_
_entity.id
_entity.type
_entity.pdbx_description
1 polymer ?
#
loop_
_entity_poly.entity_id
_entity_poly.type
_entity_poly.pdbx_seq_one_letter_code
_entity_poly.pdbx_strand_id
1 'polypeptide(L)'
;MILGGDFMKLINTNKEYQEYVNQKSPNSPIFKNCFNSFWVGGLICAIGQIIMEICKYRGLDTEMSATIVSISLIFLSAFLTALNIFNKIGKFAGAGSLVPITGFANSIVSPAMEYKSEGYVMGVGAKMFTVAGPVLVYGISTSILVGICYLIFMGI
;
A
#
# COMPACT_ATOMS: atom_id res chain seq x y z
N MET A 1 -8.11 -1.77 -36.07
CA MET A 1 -8.82 -0.98 -35.06
C MET A 1 -10.28 -1.36 -35.13
N ILE A 2 -10.70 -2.41 -34.40
CA ILE A 2 -12.07 -2.91 -34.37
C ILE A 2 -12.83 -2.02 -33.39
N LEU A 3 -13.78 -1.28 -33.91
CA LEU A 3 -14.57 -0.30 -33.18
C LEU A 3 -15.41 -0.98 -32.08
N GLY A 4 -15.39 -0.44 -30.86
CA GLY A 4 -16.03 -1.00 -29.67
C GLY A 4 -17.56 -1.25 -29.76
N GLY A 5 -18.21 -0.87 -30.85
CA GLY A 5 -19.63 -1.12 -31.09
C GLY A 5 -19.96 -2.55 -31.52
N ASP A 6 -19.07 -3.20 -32.27
CA ASP A 6 -19.29 -4.59 -32.72
C ASP A 6 -18.98 -5.61 -31.61
N PHE A 7 -18.11 -5.25 -30.68
CA PHE A 7 -17.77 -6.07 -29.52
C PHE A 7 -18.92 -6.19 -28.50
N MET A 8 -19.69 -5.14 -28.34
CA MET A 8 -20.87 -5.14 -27.45
C MET A 8 -22.05 -5.93 -28.02
N LYS A 9 -22.14 -6.10 -29.33
CA LYS A 9 -23.18 -6.92 -29.98
C LYS A 9 -22.93 -8.43 -29.86
N LEU A 10 -21.69 -8.84 -29.67
CA LEU A 10 -21.28 -10.25 -29.53
C LEU A 10 -21.49 -10.82 -28.11
N ILE A 11 -21.64 -9.96 -27.09
CA ILE A 11 -21.81 -10.40 -25.70
C ILE A 11 -23.26 -10.14 -25.30
N ASN A 12 -24.17 -10.93 -25.81
CA ASN A 12 -25.62 -10.72 -25.58
C ASN A 12 -26.20 -11.56 -24.43
N THR A 13 -25.38 -12.37 -23.74
CA THR A 13 -25.86 -13.23 -22.66
C THR A 13 -24.90 -13.17 -21.46
N ASN A 14 -25.43 -13.14 -20.22
CA ASN A 14 -24.61 -13.16 -19.00
C ASN A 14 -23.60 -14.31 -18.95
N LYS A 15 -23.89 -15.44 -19.61
CA LYS A 15 -22.99 -16.59 -19.70
C LYS A 15 -21.77 -16.33 -20.58
N GLU A 16 -21.98 -15.78 -21.76
CA GLU A 16 -20.88 -15.42 -22.70
C GLU A 16 -19.98 -14.34 -22.10
N TYR A 17 -20.57 -13.37 -21.38
CA TYR A 17 -19.80 -12.38 -20.64
C TYR A 17 -18.95 -13.02 -19.54
N GLN A 18 -19.50 -13.95 -18.78
CA GLN A 18 -18.77 -14.67 -17.73
C GLN A 18 -17.62 -15.52 -18.31
N GLU A 19 -17.86 -16.23 -19.40
CA GLU A 19 -16.82 -17.00 -20.09
C GLU A 19 -15.68 -16.09 -20.60
N TYR A 20 -16.04 -14.96 -21.21
CA TYR A 20 -15.06 -13.97 -21.65
C TYR A 20 -14.25 -13.39 -20.48
N VAL A 21 -14.90 -13.04 -19.38
CA VAL A 21 -14.23 -12.55 -18.16
C VAL A 21 -13.28 -13.61 -17.60
N ASN A 22 -13.71 -14.87 -17.52
CA ASN A 22 -12.87 -15.96 -17.01
C ASN A 22 -11.64 -16.23 -17.90
N GLN A 23 -11.77 -16.07 -19.21
CA GLN A 23 -10.64 -16.19 -20.16
C GLN A 23 -9.64 -15.03 -20.02
N LYS A 24 -10.12 -13.82 -19.77
CA LYS A 24 -9.28 -12.61 -19.66
C LYS A 24 -8.74 -12.34 -18.26
N SER A 25 -9.38 -12.92 -17.25
CA SER A 25 -9.03 -12.76 -15.83
C SER A 25 -8.72 -14.14 -15.22
N PRO A 26 -7.54 -14.73 -15.51
CA PRO A 26 -7.17 -16.02 -14.94
C PRO A 26 -7.10 -15.96 -13.43
N ASN A 27 -7.58 -17.02 -12.76
CA ASN A 27 -7.56 -17.12 -11.32
C ASN A 27 -6.13 -16.98 -10.77
N SER A 28 -5.97 -16.05 -9.82
CA SER A 28 -4.68 -15.85 -9.15
C SER A 28 -4.28 -17.09 -8.34
N PRO A 29 -3.03 -17.56 -8.44
CA PRO A 29 -2.53 -18.68 -7.64
C PRO A 29 -2.37 -18.29 -6.18
N ILE A 30 -3.43 -18.47 -5.38
CA ILE A 30 -3.56 -17.97 -4.00
C ILE A 30 -2.38 -18.44 -3.13
N PHE A 31 -2.07 -19.73 -3.15
CA PHE A 31 -0.98 -20.29 -2.31
C PHE A 31 0.37 -19.66 -2.62
N LYS A 32 0.71 -19.51 -3.90
CA LYS A 32 1.96 -18.86 -4.32
C LYS A 32 2.01 -17.41 -3.89
N ASN A 33 0.90 -16.69 -4.06
CA ASN A 33 0.81 -15.28 -3.70
C ASN A 33 0.88 -15.08 -2.18
N CYS A 34 0.24 -15.95 -1.40
CA CYS A 34 0.35 -15.94 0.07
C CYS A 34 1.79 -16.21 0.53
N PHE A 35 2.47 -17.18 -0.06
CA PHE A 35 3.86 -17.47 0.28
C PHE A 35 4.80 -16.31 -0.04
N ASN A 36 4.67 -15.71 -1.22
CA ASN A 36 5.46 -14.56 -1.61
C ASN A 36 5.21 -13.36 -0.68
N SER A 37 3.93 -13.11 -0.35
CA SER A 37 3.54 -12.03 0.57
C SER A 37 4.11 -12.22 1.96
N PHE A 38 4.04 -13.46 2.49
CA PHE A 38 4.58 -13.80 3.79
C PHE A 38 6.10 -13.60 3.85
N TRP A 39 6.82 -14.08 2.85
CA TRP A 39 8.27 -13.98 2.79
C TRP A 39 8.74 -12.52 2.70
N VAL A 40 8.20 -11.74 1.80
CA VAL A 40 8.61 -10.34 1.61
C VAL A 40 8.15 -9.46 2.77
N GLY A 41 6.92 -9.66 3.27
CA GLY A 41 6.43 -8.95 4.45
C GLY A 41 7.27 -9.26 5.69
N GLY A 42 7.62 -10.54 5.89
CA GLY A 42 8.52 -10.97 6.96
C GLY A 42 9.91 -10.33 6.87
N LEU A 43 10.46 -10.21 5.67
CA LEU A 43 11.75 -9.56 5.45
C LEU A 43 11.69 -8.04 5.79
N ILE A 44 10.62 -7.35 5.40
CA ILE A 44 10.42 -5.94 5.76
C ILE A 44 10.32 -5.79 7.29
N CYS A 45 9.58 -6.68 7.96
CA CYS A 45 9.49 -6.69 9.42
C CYS A 45 10.84 -6.97 10.08
N ALA A 46 11.64 -7.89 9.54
CA ALA A 46 12.97 -8.19 10.06
C ALA A 46 13.91 -6.98 9.95
N ILE A 47 13.87 -6.25 8.84
CA ILE A 47 14.63 -5.00 8.67
C ILE A 47 14.17 -3.96 9.72
N GLY A 48 12.87 -3.80 9.91
CA GLY A 48 12.33 -2.91 10.93
C GLY A 48 12.79 -3.29 12.34
N GLN A 49 12.79 -4.60 12.67
CA GLN A 49 13.25 -5.10 13.98
C GLN A 49 14.74 -4.83 14.19
N ILE A 50 15.58 -5.04 13.18
CA ILE A 50 17.02 -4.74 13.27
C ILE A 50 17.23 -3.26 13.58
N ILE A 51 16.54 -2.36 12.91
CA ILE A 51 16.65 -0.92 13.18
C ILE A 51 16.20 -0.62 14.63
N MET A 52 15.11 -1.25 15.08
CA MET A 52 14.59 -1.08 16.44
C MET A 52 15.60 -1.50 17.48
N GLU A 53 16.23 -2.67 17.31
CA GLU A 53 17.26 -3.18 18.26
C GLU A 53 18.49 -2.26 18.29
N ILE A 54 18.92 -1.74 17.14
CA ILE A 54 20.02 -0.76 17.08
C ILE A 54 19.66 0.51 17.85
N CYS A 55 18.44 1.03 17.72
CA CYS A 55 17.97 2.21 18.44
C CYS A 55 17.93 1.99 19.97
N LYS A 56 17.40 0.84 20.40
CA LYS A 56 17.37 0.44 21.80
C LYS A 56 18.78 0.26 22.38
N TYR A 57 19.69 -0.36 21.63
CA TYR A 57 21.09 -0.48 22.04
C TYR A 57 21.76 0.88 22.25
N ARG A 58 21.34 1.91 21.51
CA ARG A 58 21.80 3.30 21.69
C ARG A 58 21.13 4.01 22.88
N GLY A 59 20.27 3.33 23.64
CA GLY A 59 19.60 3.87 24.82
C GLY A 59 18.33 4.73 24.51
N LEU A 60 17.79 4.60 23.29
CA LEU A 60 16.56 5.29 22.92
C LEU A 60 15.35 4.56 23.52
N ASP A 61 14.35 5.34 23.96
CA ASP A 61 13.08 4.82 24.41
C ASP A 61 12.30 4.09 23.30
N THR A 62 11.38 3.23 23.69
CA THR A 62 10.62 2.37 22.77
C THR A 62 9.78 3.20 21.78
N GLU A 63 9.15 4.28 22.21
CA GLU A 63 8.34 5.16 21.36
C GLU A 63 9.20 5.89 20.32
N MET A 64 10.34 6.43 20.76
CA MET A 64 11.31 7.08 19.89
C MET A 64 11.87 6.09 18.86
N SER A 65 12.21 4.89 19.32
CA SER A 65 12.72 3.83 18.44
C SER A 65 11.70 3.42 17.37
N ALA A 66 10.43 3.26 17.73
CA ALA A 66 9.35 2.95 16.78
C ALA A 66 9.16 4.06 15.73
N THR A 67 9.28 5.32 16.15
CA THR A 67 9.20 6.47 15.24
C THR A 67 10.36 6.45 14.23
N ILE A 68 11.59 6.20 14.69
CA ILE A 68 12.79 6.11 13.82
C ILE A 68 12.65 4.96 12.83
N VAL A 69 12.15 3.78 13.26
CA VAL A 69 11.88 2.64 12.38
C VAL A 69 10.91 3.04 11.26
N SER A 70 9.79 3.69 11.64
CA SER A 70 8.78 4.12 10.68
C SER A 70 9.36 5.10 9.65
N ILE A 71 10.08 6.13 10.09
CA ILE A 71 10.74 7.11 9.21
C ILE A 71 11.74 6.42 8.28
N SER A 72 12.55 5.50 8.81
CA SER A 72 13.57 4.79 8.02
C SER A 72 12.95 3.91 6.94
N LEU A 73 11.87 3.19 7.26
CA LEU A 73 11.14 2.35 6.30
C LEU A 73 10.42 3.19 5.23
N ILE A 74 9.83 4.33 5.61
CA ILE A 74 9.21 5.27 4.67
C ILE A 74 10.27 5.81 3.71
N PHE A 75 11.42 6.27 4.23
CA PHE A 75 12.52 6.77 3.42
C PHE A 75 13.04 5.71 2.44
N LEU A 76 13.27 4.49 2.92
CA LEU A 76 13.74 3.38 2.08
C LEU A 76 12.74 3.07 0.97
N SER A 77 11.45 3.01 1.29
CA SER A 77 10.39 2.77 0.30
C SER A 77 10.32 3.90 -0.73
N ALA A 78 10.35 5.16 -0.28
CA ALA A 78 10.33 6.32 -1.16
C ALA A 78 11.53 6.30 -2.12
N PHE A 79 12.71 5.97 -1.61
CA PHE A 79 13.93 5.84 -2.41
C PHE A 79 13.83 4.72 -3.45
N LEU A 80 13.36 3.54 -3.05
CA LEU A 80 13.14 2.40 -3.97
C LEU A 80 12.06 2.71 -5.02
N THR A 81 11.05 3.50 -4.65
CA THR A 81 10.01 3.96 -5.57
C THR A 81 10.60 4.94 -6.60
N ALA A 82 11.42 5.88 -6.15
CA ALA A 82 12.11 6.83 -7.02
C ALA A 82 13.01 6.13 -8.06
N LEU A 83 13.61 5.02 -7.69
CA LEU A 83 14.39 4.16 -8.60
C LEU A 83 13.54 3.21 -9.44
N ASN A 84 12.21 3.24 -9.34
CA ASN A 84 11.27 2.34 -10.00
C ASN A 84 11.50 0.83 -9.67
N ILE A 85 12.16 0.54 -8.54
CA ILE A 85 12.43 -0.82 -8.06
C ILE A 85 11.24 -1.34 -7.26
N PHE A 86 10.60 -0.48 -6.46
CA PHE A 86 9.50 -0.88 -5.58
C PHE A 86 8.32 -1.49 -6.35
N ASN A 87 8.02 -0.99 -7.55
CA ASN A 87 6.98 -1.55 -8.41
C ASN A 87 7.24 -3.01 -8.81
N LYS A 88 8.51 -3.40 -8.99
CA LYS A 88 8.88 -4.80 -9.28
C LYS A 88 8.71 -5.67 -8.04
N ILE A 89 9.10 -5.15 -6.88
CA ILE A 89 8.89 -5.82 -5.59
C ILE A 89 7.39 -6.01 -5.33
N GLY A 90 6.57 -4.96 -5.54
CA GLY A 90 5.13 -5.01 -5.36
C GLY A 90 4.42 -6.05 -6.24
N LYS A 91 4.83 -6.18 -7.49
CA LYS A 91 4.30 -7.21 -8.41
C LYS A 91 4.61 -8.64 -7.94
N PHE A 92 5.75 -8.85 -7.31
CA PHE A 92 6.15 -10.16 -6.77
C PHE A 92 5.55 -10.45 -5.39
N ALA A 93 5.59 -9.47 -4.52
CA ALA A 93 5.21 -9.59 -3.10
C ALA A 93 3.71 -9.38 -2.84
N GLY A 94 3.01 -8.68 -3.73
CA GLY A 94 1.60 -8.35 -3.53
C GLY A 94 1.35 -7.66 -2.19
N ALA A 95 0.43 -8.19 -1.40
CA ALA A 95 0.05 -7.65 -0.09
C ALA A 95 1.22 -7.54 0.89
N GLY A 96 2.24 -8.40 0.80
CA GLY A 96 3.40 -8.39 1.69
C GLY A 96 4.22 -7.10 1.66
N SER A 97 4.24 -6.40 0.53
CA SER A 97 4.90 -5.10 0.40
C SER A 97 3.94 -3.92 0.47
N LEU A 98 2.64 -4.15 0.18
CA LEU A 98 1.64 -3.09 0.12
C LEU A 98 0.99 -2.78 1.47
N VAL A 99 0.82 -3.80 2.34
CA VAL A 99 0.20 -3.63 3.67
C VAL A 99 1.10 -2.87 4.66
N PRO A 100 2.43 -3.13 4.72
CA PRO A 100 3.30 -2.37 5.60
C PRO A 100 3.37 -0.87 5.22
N ILE A 101 3.93 -0.05 6.14
CA ILE A 101 4.13 1.39 5.94
C ILE A 101 4.90 1.73 4.64
N THR A 102 5.71 0.80 4.17
CA THR A 102 6.44 0.89 2.89
C THR A 102 5.50 0.98 1.69
N GLY A 103 4.39 0.24 1.69
CA GLY A 103 3.37 0.31 0.65
C GLY A 103 2.63 1.64 0.65
N PHE A 104 2.31 2.17 1.83
CA PHE A 104 1.72 3.49 1.97
C PHE A 104 2.65 4.58 1.43
N ALA A 105 3.93 4.54 1.78
CA ALA A 105 4.92 5.48 1.24
C ALA A 105 5.00 5.41 -0.30
N ASN A 106 5.05 4.21 -0.87
CA ASN A 106 5.04 4.03 -2.33
C ASN A 106 3.77 4.60 -2.98
N SER A 107 2.61 4.39 -2.37
CA SER A 107 1.32 4.86 -2.91
C SER A 107 1.19 6.39 -2.95
N ILE A 108 1.99 7.10 -2.15
CA ILE A 108 2.07 8.56 -2.15
C ILE A 108 3.15 9.06 -3.11
N VAL A 109 4.33 8.44 -3.08
CA VAL A 109 5.49 8.89 -3.88
C VAL A 109 5.30 8.61 -5.37
N SER A 110 4.70 7.47 -5.73
CA SER A 110 4.50 7.10 -7.14
C SER A 110 3.65 8.12 -7.90
N PRO A 111 2.44 8.48 -7.44
CA PRO A 111 1.66 9.55 -8.09
C PRO A 111 2.34 10.91 -8.04
N ALA A 112 3.07 11.24 -6.97
CA ALA A 112 3.81 12.49 -6.87
C ALA A 112 4.85 12.64 -7.97
N MET A 113 5.50 11.55 -8.34
CA MET A 113 6.49 11.54 -9.43
C MET A 113 5.80 11.57 -10.82
N GLU A 114 4.74 10.81 -10.99
CA GLU A 114 4.00 10.70 -12.26
C GLU A 114 3.37 12.03 -12.67
N TYR A 115 2.73 12.71 -11.73
CA TYR A 115 1.99 13.96 -11.99
C TYR A 115 2.83 15.23 -11.78
N LYS A 116 4.15 15.12 -11.68
CA LYS A 116 5.06 16.28 -11.53
C LYS A 116 4.95 17.27 -12.69
N SER A 117 4.69 16.79 -13.90
CA SER A 117 4.50 17.60 -15.09
C SER A 117 3.25 18.49 -15.07
N GLU A 118 2.24 18.12 -14.25
CA GLU A 118 0.99 18.86 -14.08
C GLU A 118 1.08 19.99 -13.04
N GLY A 119 2.26 20.21 -12.46
CA GLY A 119 2.53 21.24 -11.46
C GLY A 119 2.47 20.73 -10.02
N TYR A 120 2.97 21.57 -9.09
CA TYR A 120 3.12 21.14 -7.68
C TYR A 120 1.81 21.09 -6.90
N VAL A 121 0.89 22.01 -7.15
CA VAL A 121 -0.36 22.10 -6.38
C VAL A 121 -1.42 21.16 -6.94
N MET A 122 -1.76 21.33 -8.24
CA MET A 122 -2.83 20.57 -8.88
C MET A 122 -2.39 19.16 -9.31
N GLY A 123 -1.13 18.99 -9.66
CA GLY A 123 -0.55 17.68 -9.98
C GLY A 123 -0.11 16.94 -8.72
N VAL A 124 1.08 17.24 -8.22
CA VAL A 124 1.71 16.50 -7.12
C VAL A 124 0.86 16.53 -5.86
N GLY A 125 0.50 17.71 -5.35
CA GLY A 125 -0.23 17.84 -4.10
C GLY A 125 -1.59 17.15 -4.14
N ALA A 126 -2.41 17.48 -5.15
CA ALA A 126 -3.74 16.89 -5.29
C ALA A 126 -3.68 15.35 -5.38
N LYS A 127 -2.73 14.79 -6.13
CA LYS A 127 -2.61 13.35 -6.30
C LYS A 127 -2.08 12.62 -5.07
N MET A 128 -1.17 13.21 -4.33
CA MET A 128 -0.73 12.68 -3.03
C MET A 128 -1.90 12.56 -2.06
N PHE A 129 -2.74 13.61 -1.95
CA PHE A 129 -3.89 13.61 -1.06
C PHE A 129 -5.04 12.71 -1.51
N THR A 130 -5.12 12.34 -2.78
CA THR A 130 -6.11 11.38 -3.26
C THR A 130 -5.97 10.02 -2.56
N VAL A 131 -4.76 9.61 -2.23
CA VAL A 131 -4.48 8.36 -1.51
C VAL A 131 -4.35 8.60 0.00
N ALA A 132 -3.56 9.61 0.40
CA ALA A 132 -3.31 9.90 1.80
C ALA A 132 -4.57 10.38 2.53
N GLY A 133 -5.43 11.16 1.88
CA GLY A 133 -6.64 11.72 2.49
C GLY A 133 -7.56 10.67 3.09
N PRO A 134 -8.07 9.71 2.33
CA PRO A 134 -8.93 8.65 2.86
C PRO A 134 -8.28 7.85 3.99
N VAL A 135 -7.00 7.51 3.87
CA VAL A 135 -6.27 6.75 4.92
C VAL A 135 -6.24 7.53 6.23
N LEU A 136 -5.93 8.83 6.19
CA LEU A 136 -5.92 9.68 7.38
C LEU A 136 -7.33 9.83 7.98
N VAL A 137 -8.35 10.07 7.15
CA VAL A 137 -9.74 10.22 7.62
C VAL A 137 -10.22 8.94 8.31
N TYR A 138 -10.06 7.79 7.68
CA TYR A 138 -10.48 6.51 8.28
C TYR A 138 -9.63 6.15 9.51
N GLY A 139 -8.32 6.37 9.47
CA GLY A 139 -7.43 6.10 10.59
C GLY A 139 -7.78 6.93 11.83
N ILE A 140 -7.96 8.24 11.67
CA ILE A 140 -8.33 9.15 12.77
C ILE A 140 -9.73 8.82 13.29
N SER A 141 -10.71 8.65 12.39
CA SER A 141 -12.09 8.36 12.79
C SER A 141 -12.21 7.06 13.57
N THR A 142 -11.56 5.99 13.12
CA THR A 142 -11.54 4.72 13.85
C THR A 142 -10.81 4.81 15.17
N SER A 143 -9.72 5.54 15.27
CA SER A 143 -8.99 5.78 16.52
C SER A 143 -9.86 6.50 17.56
N ILE A 144 -10.62 7.51 17.14
CA ILE A 144 -11.56 8.22 18.02
C ILE A 144 -12.64 7.27 18.53
N LEU A 145 -13.25 6.46 17.63
CA LEU A 145 -14.29 5.49 18.04
C LEU A 145 -13.76 4.47 19.03
N VAL A 146 -12.58 3.91 18.77
CA VAL A 146 -11.94 2.96 19.69
C VAL A 146 -11.61 3.63 21.03
N GLY A 147 -11.10 4.86 21.01
CA GLY A 147 -10.82 5.63 22.23
C GLY A 147 -12.07 5.88 23.07
N ILE A 148 -13.18 6.26 22.47
CA ILE A 148 -14.48 6.42 23.15
C ILE A 148 -14.96 5.09 23.74
N CYS A 149 -14.92 4.01 22.96
CA CYS A 149 -15.29 2.69 23.46
C CYS A 149 -14.41 2.28 24.65
N TYR A 150 -13.12 2.50 24.57
CA TYR A 150 -12.18 2.20 25.65
C TYR A 150 -12.55 2.96 26.95
N LEU A 151 -12.83 4.26 26.85
CA LEU A 151 -13.26 5.07 28.00
C LEU A 151 -14.56 4.56 28.63
N ILE A 152 -15.54 4.17 27.81
CA ILE A 152 -16.83 3.67 28.31
C ILE A 152 -16.68 2.30 29.00
N PHE A 153 -15.90 1.39 28.44
CA PHE A 153 -15.77 0.03 28.95
C PHE A 153 -14.74 -0.12 30.09
N MET A 154 -13.71 0.71 30.12
CA MET A 154 -12.65 0.66 31.14
C MET A 154 -12.93 1.54 32.35
N GLY A 155 -13.95 2.39 32.34
CA GLY A 155 -14.48 3.07 33.51
C GLY A 155 -13.52 4.07 34.16
N ILE A 156 -12.84 4.91 33.38
CA ILE A 156 -12.09 6.06 33.89
C ILE A 156 -12.96 7.30 33.81
#